data_5af937d83310987bba4cb4b5ff460faa
#
_entry.id   5af937d83310987bba4cb4b5ff460faa
#
_cell.length_a   1.000
_cell.length_b   1.000
_cell.length_c   1.000
_cell.angle_alpha   90.00
_cell.angle_beta   90.00
_cell.angle_gamma   90.00
#
_symmetry.space_group_name_H-M   'P 1'
#
loop_
_entity.id
_entity.type
_entity.pdbx_description
1 polymer ?
#
loop_
_entity_poly.entity_id
_entity_poly.type
_entity_poly.pdbx_seq_one_letter_code
_entity_poly.pdbx_strand_id
1 'polypeptide(L)'
;MKKIFLQVLIGCLLVSAPAFAADSTNAVKQFMQQVQQAYRSANFLSFHVLYSYANKNQPDNYIDTMSGEVAMNRNHVRFLLEDVETVTNDHYTIQVHKDEKLIYLTTPQQTQLTDPVAAIDSALSHFEGLSTRITRTGGLATLTLAFPPGLAYKNVTMTINEHTGYLQKVVYDMYTKGLVEKDQMVDGGSGGPYQSEGRVEMVFSQYRQGQFTDGLFSGEQYFTRLGQGKYQPTEKYKDYQIFLASPKL
;
A
#
# COMPACT_ATOMS: atom_id res chain seq x y z
N MET A 1 -1.77 -34.89 60.80
CA MET A 1 -2.79 -35.26 59.81
C MET A 1 -3.25 -34.03 59.06
N LYS A 2 -2.37 -33.42 58.22
CA LYS A 2 -2.68 -32.22 57.42
C LYS A 2 -1.83 -32.18 56.16
N LYS A 3 -1.58 -33.29 55.48
CA LYS A 3 -0.69 -33.35 54.28
C LYS A 3 -1.28 -34.12 53.08
N ILE A 4 -2.56 -34.38 53.02
CA ILE A 4 -3.19 -35.21 51.97
C ILE A 4 -4.16 -34.45 51.07
N PHE A 5 -4.40 -33.16 51.26
CA PHE A 5 -5.40 -32.40 50.47
C PHE A 5 -4.82 -31.42 49.44
N LEU A 6 -3.51 -31.54 49.15
CA LEU A 6 -2.87 -30.61 48.19
C LEU A 6 -2.37 -31.28 46.90
N GLN A 7 -2.84 -32.45 46.56
CA GLN A 7 -2.38 -33.19 45.37
C GLN A 7 -3.44 -33.47 44.29
N VAL A 8 -4.66 -32.94 44.40
CA VAL A 8 -5.72 -33.21 43.41
C VAL A 8 -6.11 -32.00 42.57
N LEU A 9 -5.48 -30.84 42.72
CA LEU A 9 -5.84 -29.64 41.92
C LEU A 9 -4.75 -29.20 40.94
N ILE A 10 -3.88 -30.12 40.51
CA ILE A 10 -2.94 -29.88 39.38
C ILE A 10 -3.34 -30.81 38.22
N GLY A 11 -4.57 -30.72 37.82
CA GLY A 11 -5.08 -31.43 36.66
C GLY A 11 -5.89 -30.49 35.82
N CYS A 12 -5.42 -30.22 34.58
CA CYS A 12 -6.14 -29.60 33.48
C CYS A 12 -6.23 -28.07 33.49
N LEU A 13 -5.12 -27.37 33.60
CA LEU A 13 -4.93 -26.18 32.73
C LEU A 13 -4.20 -26.68 31.47
N LEU A 14 -4.93 -27.42 30.65
CA LEU A 14 -4.65 -27.48 29.22
C LEU A 14 -4.92 -26.06 28.69
N VAL A 15 -3.88 -25.23 28.74
CA VAL A 15 -3.79 -24.05 27.89
C VAL A 15 -3.83 -24.61 26.48
N SER A 16 -5.02 -24.65 25.89
CA SER A 16 -5.19 -24.81 24.48
C SER A 16 -4.51 -23.60 23.86
N ALA A 17 -3.23 -23.71 23.56
CA ALA A 17 -2.60 -22.79 22.62
C ALA A 17 -3.49 -22.80 21.38
N PRO A 18 -4.00 -21.65 20.91
CA PRO A 18 -4.77 -21.63 19.70
C PRO A 18 -3.86 -22.25 18.63
N ALA A 19 -4.28 -23.39 18.10
CA ALA A 19 -3.63 -23.96 16.93
C ALA A 19 -3.82 -22.96 15.83
N PHE A 20 -2.75 -22.26 15.47
CA PHE A 20 -2.73 -21.31 14.37
C PHE A 20 -2.75 -22.14 13.07
N ALA A 21 -3.93 -22.58 12.67
CA ALA A 21 -4.12 -23.12 11.34
C ALA A 21 -3.88 -22.01 10.33
N ALA A 22 -3.01 -22.23 9.36
CA ALA A 22 -2.90 -21.35 8.20
C ALA A 22 -4.26 -21.35 7.49
N ASP A 23 -4.82 -20.15 7.24
CA ASP A 23 -6.07 -20.05 6.50
C ASP A 23 -5.88 -20.58 5.07
N SER A 24 -6.89 -21.25 4.56
CA SER A 24 -6.83 -21.82 3.22
C SER A 24 -6.63 -20.69 2.17
N THR A 25 -5.95 -21.01 1.08
CA THR A 25 -5.78 -20.11 -0.08
C THR A 25 -7.13 -19.53 -0.54
N ASN A 26 -8.22 -20.29 -0.41
CA ASN A 26 -9.57 -19.83 -0.75
C ASN A 26 -10.06 -18.70 0.15
N ALA A 27 -9.78 -18.74 1.47
CA ALA A 27 -10.18 -17.67 2.38
C ALA A 27 -9.43 -16.36 2.07
N VAL A 28 -8.14 -16.46 1.73
CA VAL A 28 -7.35 -15.30 1.30
C VAL A 28 -7.89 -14.73 0.00
N LYS A 29 -8.21 -15.58 -0.99
CA LYS A 29 -8.84 -15.15 -2.24
C LYS A 29 -10.17 -14.42 -2.01
N GLN A 30 -11.03 -14.96 -1.16
CA GLN A 30 -12.30 -14.32 -0.82
C GLN A 30 -12.08 -12.95 -0.16
N PHE A 31 -11.13 -12.85 0.78
CA PHE A 31 -10.77 -11.58 1.39
C PHE A 31 -10.34 -10.55 0.33
N MET A 32 -9.45 -10.94 -0.58
CA MET A 32 -8.96 -10.04 -1.62
C MET A 32 -10.02 -9.68 -2.65
N GLN A 33 -10.89 -10.63 -3.01
CA GLN A 33 -12.03 -10.36 -3.90
C GLN A 33 -13.01 -9.35 -3.27
N GLN A 34 -13.26 -9.42 -1.96
CA GLN A 34 -14.07 -8.43 -1.27
C GLN A 34 -13.47 -7.03 -1.40
N VAL A 35 -12.17 -6.88 -1.16
CA VAL A 35 -11.45 -5.61 -1.37
C VAL A 35 -11.60 -5.13 -2.82
N GLN A 36 -11.24 -5.97 -3.77
CA GLN A 36 -11.29 -5.63 -5.20
C GLN A 36 -12.70 -5.20 -5.64
N GLN A 37 -13.73 -5.94 -5.20
CA GLN A 37 -15.10 -5.63 -5.54
C GLN A 37 -15.53 -4.27 -4.95
N ALA A 38 -15.15 -3.96 -3.71
CA ALA A 38 -15.46 -2.69 -3.07
C ALA A 38 -14.91 -1.50 -3.87
N TYR A 39 -13.65 -1.61 -4.32
CA TYR A 39 -13.02 -0.56 -5.11
C TYR A 39 -13.55 -0.47 -6.55
N ARG A 40 -13.82 -1.61 -7.20
CA ARG A 40 -14.35 -1.64 -8.58
C ARG A 40 -15.82 -1.25 -8.69
N SER A 41 -16.62 -1.48 -7.64
CA SER A 41 -18.04 -1.13 -7.65
C SER A 41 -18.30 0.37 -7.52
N ALA A 42 -17.34 1.12 -7.02
CA ALA A 42 -17.44 2.56 -6.92
C ALA A 42 -17.21 3.20 -8.31
N ASN A 43 -18.20 3.94 -8.82
CA ASN A 43 -18.03 4.72 -10.05
C ASN A 43 -16.95 5.81 -9.87
N PHE A 44 -16.89 6.38 -8.69
CA PHE A 44 -15.86 7.30 -8.25
C PHE A 44 -15.60 7.06 -6.77
N LEU A 45 -14.33 7.00 -6.40
CA LEU A 45 -13.88 6.84 -5.03
C LEU A 45 -12.71 7.79 -4.78
N SER A 46 -12.75 8.51 -3.67
CA SER A 46 -11.58 9.24 -3.17
C SER A 46 -11.34 8.90 -1.71
N PHE A 47 -10.07 8.98 -1.28
CA PHE A 47 -9.66 8.74 0.09
C PHE A 47 -8.29 9.36 0.36
N HIS A 48 -7.98 9.52 1.64
CA HIS A 48 -6.66 9.92 2.10
C HIS A 48 -5.86 8.70 2.53
N VAL A 49 -4.55 8.76 2.33
CA VAL A 49 -3.59 7.79 2.84
C VAL A 49 -2.48 8.52 3.59
N LEU A 50 -2.21 8.06 4.83
CA LEU A 50 -1.09 8.51 5.63
C LEU A 50 -0.07 7.37 5.67
N TYR A 51 1.12 7.63 5.16
CA TYR A 51 2.28 6.76 5.26
C TYR A 51 3.10 7.16 6.47
N SER A 52 3.52 6.19 7.28
CA SER A 52 4.41 6.42 8.40
C SER A 52 5.49 5.35 8.42
N TYR A 53 6.73 5.77 8.62
CA TYR A 53 7.85 4.87 8.80
C TYR A 53 8.36 4.94 10.24
N ALA A 54 8.60 3.79 10.85
CA ALA A 54 9.23 3.64 12.15
C ALA A 54 10.23 2.49 12.14
N ASN A 55 11.21 2.54 13.05
CA ASN A 55 12.03 1.36 13.32
C ASN A 55 11.18 0.26 13.96
N LYS A 56 11.43 -0.99 13.60
CA LYS A 56 10.64 -2.14 14.07
C LYS A 56 10.58 -2.26 15.60
N ASN A 57 11.65 -1.91 16.29
CA ASN A 57 11.74 -1.98 17.76
C ASN A 57 11.11 -0.76 18.46
N GLN A 58 10.72 0.28 17.72
CA GLN A 58 10.07 1.50 18.20
C GLN A 58 8.91 1.88 17.28
N PRO A 59 7.87 1.01 17.14
CA PRO A 59 6.85 1.14 16.11
C PRO A 59 5.95 2.37 16.26
N ASP A 60 5.91 2.97 17.45
CA ASP A 60 5.11 4.17 17.74
C ASP A 60 5.93 5.48 17.61
N ASN A 61 7.23 5.36 17.31
CA ASN A 61 8.11 6.50 17.08
C ASN A 61 8.37 6.66 15.58
N TYR A 62 7.51 7.44 14.93
CA TYR A 62 7.63 7.68 13.48
C TYR A 62 8.83 8.57 13.18
N ILE A 63 9.68 8.10 12.26
CA ILE A 63 10.85 8.83 11.75
C ILE A 63 10.42 9.69 10.57
N ASP A 64 9.58 9.13 9.68
CA ASP A 64 9.04 9.81 8.52
C ASP A 64 7.54 9.62 8.40
N THR A 65 6.87 10.65 7.89
CA THR A 65 5.46 10.60 7.53
C THR A 65 5.23 11.33 6.23
N MET A 66 4.37 10.78 5.37
CA MET A 66 3.91 11.41 4.14
C MET A 66 2.40 11.27 4.03
N SER A 67 1.72 12.30 3.58
CA SER A 67 0.28 12.22 3.33
C SER A 67 -0.04 12.27 1.85
N GLY A 68 -1.06 11.52 1.44
CA GLY A 68 -1.48 11.45 0.06
C GLY A 68 -2.99 11.47 -0.09
N GLU A 69 -3.42 11.85 -1.28
CA GLU A 69 -4.80 11.80 -1.72
C GLU A 69 -4.92 10.91 -2.94
N VAL A 70 -5.89 10.01 -2.91
CA VAL A 70 -6.22 9.15 -4.04
C VAL A 70 -7.60 9.51 -4.54
N ALA A 71 -7.74 9.63 -5.85
CA ALA A 71 -9.02 9.66 -6.54
C ALA A 71 -9.00 8.64 -7.65
N MET A 72 -10.06 7.85 -7.79
CA MET A 72 -10.13 6.81 -8.80
C MET A 72 -11.53 6.70 -9.40
N ASN A 73 -11.57 6.36 -10.68
CA ASN A 73 -12.77 6.06 -11.43
C ASN A 73 -12.47 4.92 -12.39
N ARG A 74 -12.95 3.72 -12.07
CA ARG A 74 -12.66 2.50 -12.84
C ARG A 74 -11.16 2.30 -13.03
N ASN A 75 -10.66 2.58 -14.25
CA ASN A 75 -9.25 2.41 -14.63
C ASN A 75 -8.42 3.68 -14.49
N HIS A 76 -9.07 4.82 -14.22
CA HIS A 76 -8.39 6.09 -14.05
C HIS A 76 -8.05 6.31 -12.58
N VAL A 77 -6.83 6.71 -12.33
CA VAL A 77 -6.33 6.97 -10.97
C VAL A 77 -5.57 8.28 -10.97
N ARG A 78 -5.85 9.11 -9.98
CA ARG A 78 -5.04 10.26 -9.61
C ARG A 78 -4.53 10.04 -8.20
N PHE A 79 -3.24 10.13 -8.03
CA PHE A 79 -2.58 10.01 -6.74
C PHE A 79 -1.70 11.22 -6.52
N LEU A 80 -1.96 11.96 -5.48
CA LEU A 80 -1.13 13.06 -5.02
C LEU A 80 -0.44 12.61 -3.73
N LEU A 81 0.88 12.58 -3.73
CA LEU A 81 1.71 12.30 -2.55
C LEU A 81 2.71 13.43 -2.41
N GLU A 82 2.53 14.25 -1.37
CA GLU A 82 3.34 15.46 -1.19
C GLU A 82 3.39 16.31 -2.48
N ASP A 83 4.56 16.46 -3.05
CA ASP A 83 4.82 17.27 -4.25
C ASP A 83 4.81 16.47 -5.55
N VAL A 84 4.53 15.17 -5.48
CA VAL A 84 4.42 14.29 -6.66
C VAL A 84 2.96 13.97 -6.93
N GLU A 85 2.50 14.34 -8.12
CA GLU A 85 1.16 13.99 -8.61
C GLU A 85 1.28 12.98 -9.75
N THR A 86 0.60 11.85 -9.63
CA THR A 86 0.53 10.83 -10.68
C THR A 86 -0.91 10.70 -11.16
N VAL A 87 -1.12 10.81 -12.46
CA VAL A 87 -2.42 10.57 -13.10
C VAL A 87 -2.28 9.50 -14.16
N THR A 88 -3.11 8.46 -14.05
CA THR A 88 -3.22 7.40 -15.07
C THR A 88 -4.61 7.46 -15.68
N ASN A 89 -4.67 7.52 -17.00
CA ASN A 89 -5.88 7.44 -17.80
C ASN A 89 -5.70 6.46 -18.97
N ASP A 90 -6.64 6.43 -19.93
CA ASP A 90 -6.59 5.49 -21.06
C ASP A 90 -5.42 5.75 -22.02
N HIS A 91 -4.79 6.92 -21.99
CA HIS A 91 -3.77 7.33 -22.94
C HIS A 91 -2.39 7.52 -22.32
N TYR A 92 -2.34 7.90 -21.05
CA TYR A 92 -1.10 8.32 -20.40
C TYR A 92 -1.03 7.87 -18.94
N THR A 93 0.20 7.66 -18.47
CA THR A 93 0.58 7.87 -17.07
C THR A 93 1.43 9.13 -17.04
N ILE A 94 0.97 10.11 -16.28
CA ILE A 94 1.54 11.45 -16.14
C ILE A 94 2.08 11.55 -14.72
N GLN A 95 3.36 11.84 -14.54
CA GLN A 95 3.93 12.15 -13.23
C GLN A 95 4.42 13.60 -13.23
N VAL A 96 3.94 14.38 -12.28
CA VAL A 96 4.31 15.78 -12.09
C VAL A 96 5.13 15.90 -10.81
N HIS A 97 6.38 16.25 -10.93
CA HIS A 97 7.28 16.56 -9.83
C HIS A 97 7.31 18.08 -9.67
N LYS A 98 6.58 18.59 -8.67
CA LYS A 98 6.36 20.03 -8.52
C LYS A 98 7.61 20.79 -8.16
N ASP A 99 8.45 20.22 -7.28
CA ASP A 99 9.69 20.83 -6.84
C ASP A 99 10.71 20.95 -7.96
N GLU A 100 10.80 19.90 -8.79
CA GLU A 100 11.74 19.84 -9.91
C GLU A 100 11.20 20.52 -11.17
N LYS A 101 9.90 20.86 -11.19
CA LYS A 101 9.18 21.37 -12.36
C LYS A 101 9.28 20.44 -13.58
N LEU A 102 9.07 19.16 -13.35
CA LEU A 102 9.14 18.12 -14.36
C LEU A 102 7.81 17.43 -14.55
N ILE A 103 7.49 17.09 -15.79
CA ILE A 103 6.36 16.25 -16.17
C ILE A 103 6.90 15.05 -16.96
N TYR A 104 6.74 13.86 -16.41
CA TYR A 104 7.06 12.63 -17.12
C TYR A 104 5.79 12.04 -17.74
N LEU A 105 5.87 11.72 -19.04
CA LEU A 105 4.79 11.06 -19.76
C LEU A 105 5.23 9.65 -20.14
N THR A 106 4.40 8.67 -19.78
CA THR A 106 4.55 7.28 -20.21
C THR A 106 3.24 6.77 -20.81
N THR A 107 3.32 5.67 -21.55
CA THR A 107 2.12 4.89 -21.90
C THR A 107 1.44 4.42 -20.63
N PRO A 108 0.09 4.23 -20.62
CA PRO A 108 -0.63 3.79 -19.45
C PRO A 108 0.00 2.53 -18.86
N GLN A 109 0.30 2.57 -17.58
CA GLN A 109 0.73 1.40 -16.84
C GLN A 109 -0.42 0.99 -15.91
N GLN A 110 -0.77 -0.28 -15.90
CA GLN A 110 -1.66 -0.80 -14.88
C GLN A 110 -0.93 -0.67 -13.53
N THR A 111 -1.42 0.25 -12.71
CA THR A 111 -0.87 0.40 -11.36
C THR A 111 -1.28 -0.80 -10.53
N GLN A 112 -0.39 -1.30 -9.68
CA GLN A 112 -0.68 -2.39 -8.72
C GLN A 112 -1.86 -2.04 -7.77
N LEU A 113 -2.19 -0.75 -7.63
CA LEU A 113 -3.38 -0.27 -6.92
C LEU A 113 -4.69 -0.72 -7.59
N THR A 114 -4.67 -1.06 -8.89
CA THR A 114 -5.88 -1.47 -9.61
C THR A 114 -6.18 -2.97 -9.49
N ASP A 115 -5.21 -3.80 -9.10
CA ASP A 115 -5.43 -5.23 -8.87
C ASP A 115 -4.58 -5.79 -7.70
N PRO A 116 -4.94 -5.49 -6.45
CA PRO A 116 -4.26 -6.04 -5.28
C PRO A 116 -4.44 -7.57 -5.18
N VAL A 117 -5.48 -8.14 -5.80
CA VAL A 117 -5.69 -9.59 -5.83
C VAL A 117 -4.62 -10.27 -6.66
N ALA A 118 -4.33 -9.75 -7.85
CA ALA A 118 -3.29 -10.32 -8.71
C ALA A 118 -1.90 -10.28 -8.04
N ALA A 119 -1.59 -9.21 -7.31
CA ALA A 119 -0.34 -9.10 -6.57
C ALA A 119 -0.22 -10.16 -5.47
N ILE A 120 -1.31 -10.43 -4.73
CA ILE A 120 -1.32 -11.47 -3.68
C ILE A 120 -1.38 -12.88 -4.27
N ASP A 121 -2.16 -13.13 -5.32
CA ASP A 121 -2.16 -14.41 -6.03
C ASP A 121 -0.75 -14.73 -6.57
N SER A 122 -0.05 -13.73 -7.09
CA SER A 122 1.35 -13.85 -7.48
C SER A 122 2.24 -14.20 -6.29
N ALA A 123 2.09 -13.50 -5.16
CA ALA A 123 2.87 -13.79 -3.95
C ALA A 123 2.59 -15.21 -3.43
N LEU A 124 1.32 -15.62 -3.35
CA LEU A 124 0.91 -16.95 -2.89
C LEU A 124 1.44 -18.09 -3.80
N SER A 125 1.61 -17.82 -5.10
CA SER A 125 2.09 -18.81 -6.07
C SER A 125 3.62 -18.86 -6.19
N HIS A 126 4.32 -17.76 -5.86
CA HIS A 126 5.78 -17.66 -6.04
C HIS A 126 6.59 -17.86 -4.76
N PHE A 127 5.98 -17.67 -3.58
CA PHE A 127 6.71 -17.78 -2.32
C PHE A 127 6.34 -19.08 -1.58
N GLU A 128 7.15 -20.11 -1.79
CA GLU A 128 7.07 -21.34 -1.00
C GLU A 128 7.32 -21.01 0.48
N GLY A 129 6.45 -21.50 1.37
CA GLY A 129 6.55 -21.22 2.81
C GLY A 129 5.87 -19.92 3.27
N LEU A 130 5.15 -19.21 2.40
CA LEU A 130 4.29 -18.10 2.81
C LEU A 130 3.15 -18.61 3.70
N SER A 131 3.04 -18.08 4.93
CA SER A 131 1.91 -18.38 5.81
C SER A 131 0.91 -17.26 5.84
N THR A 132 -0.37 -17.62 5.94
CA THR A 132 -1.49 -16.66 5.92
C THR A 132 -2.38 -16.86 7.13
N ARG A 133 -2.95 -15.77 7.63
CA ARG A 133 -3.94 -15.77 8.71
C ARG A 133 -4.96 -14.67 8.48
N ILE A 134 -6.23 -14.99 8.71
CA ILE A 134 -7.30 -13.99 8.73
C ILE A 134 -7.92 -13.99 10.13
N THR A 135 -8.01 -12.81 10.74
CA THR A 135 -8.72 -12.59 12.00
C THR A 135 -9.86 -11.60 11.79
N ARG A 136 -10.95 -11.77 12.53
CA ARG A 136 -12.12 -10.87 12.48
C ARG A 136 -12.49 -10.42 13.88
N THR A 137 -12.60 -9.11 14.06
CA THR A 137 -12.94 -8.52 15.36
C THR A 137 -13.58 -7.15 15.14
N GLY A 138 -14.73 -6.92 15.75
CA GLY A 138 -15.37 -5.60 15.76
C GLY A 138 -15.73 -5.03 14.39
N GLY A 139 -16.09 -5.88 13.41
CA GLY A 139 -16.42 -5.44 12.05
C GLY A 139 -15.19 -5.17 11.18
N LEU A 140 -14.00 -5.53 11.67
CA LEU A 140 -12.75 -5.49 10.92
C LEU A 140 -12.27 -6.90 10.62
N ALA A 141 -11.82 -7.13 9.39
CA ALA A 141 -11.09 -8.32 9.01
C ALA A 141 -9.64 -7.96 8.71
N THR A 142 -8.72 -8.74 9.25
CA THR A 142 -7.28 -8.54 9.11
C THR A 142 -6.64 -9.78 8.50
N LEU A 143 -6.05 -9.62 7.32
CA LEU A 143 -5.20 -10.61 6.66
C LEU A 143 -3.75 -10.33 7.04
N THR A 144 -3.05 -11.33 7.55
CA THR A 144 -1.60 -11.30 7.79
C THR A 144 -0.93 -12.30 6.86
N LEU A 145 0.11 -11.85 6.15
CA LEU A 145 1.00 -12.64 5.33
C LEU A 145 2.37 -12.64 6.01
N ALA A 146 2.90 -13.81 6.38
CA ALA A 146 4.26 -13.92 6.90
C ALA A 146 5.14 -14.63 5.86
N PHE A 147 6.17 -13.92 5.44
CA PHE A 147 7.07 -14.34 4.38
C PHE A 147 8.23 -15.18 4.94
N PRO A 148 8.73 -16.16 4.17
CA PRO A 148 9.91 -16.93 4.56
C PRO A 148 11.15 -16.01 4.68
N PRO A 149 12.16 -16.42 5.47
CA PRO A 149 13.41 -15.67 5.60
C PRO A 149 14.12 -15.45 4.26
N GLY A 150 14.82 -14.31 4.14
CA GLY A 150 15.62 -13.97 2.94
C GLY A 150 14.93 -13.06 1.95
N LEU A 151 13.64 -12.73 2.16
CA LEU A 151 12.90 -11.77 1.36
C LEU A 151 12.98 -10.37 1.99
N ALA A 152 12.68 -9.34 1.17
CA ALA A 152 12.66 -7.94 1.64
C ALA A 152 11.58 -7.71 2.70
N TYR A 153 10.43 -8.36 2.55
CA TYR A 153 9.31 -8.30 3.49
C TYR A 153 9.37 -9.47 4.47
N LYS A 154 9.05 -9.20 5.73
CA LYS A 154 8.86 -10.20 6.79
C LYS A 154 7.38 -10.49 6.99
N ASN A 155 6.58 -9.45 7.15
CA ASN A 155 5.13 -9.54 7.30
C ASN A 155 4.45 -8.43 6.52
N VAL A 156 3.28 -8.75 5.98
CA VAL A 156 2.32 -7.76 5.47
C VAL A 156 0.99 -8.01 6.15
N THR A 157 0.43 -6.97 6.75
CA THR A 157 -0.87 -7.04 7.42
C THR A 157 -1.81 -6.04 6.75
N MET A 158 -2.99 -6.52 6.31
CA MET A 158 -4.03 -5.70 5.67
C MET A 158 -5.30 -5.78 6.50
N THR A 159 -5.82 -4.65 6.92
CA THR A 159 -7.08 -4.55 7.67
C THR A 159 -8.13 -3.85 6.83
N ILE A 160 -9.28 -4.47 6.68
CA ILE A 160 -10.46 -3.91 6.00
C ILE A 160 -11.62 -3.72 6.96
N ASN A 161 -12.49 -2.79 6.63
CA ASN A 161 -13.82 -2.73 7.20
C ASN A 161 -14.69 -3.78 6.47
N GLU A 162 -15.24 -4.76 7.20
CA GLU A 162 -16.02 -5.85 6.60
C GLU A 162 -17.32 -5.39 5.94
N HIS A 163 -17.89 -4.29 6.44
CA HIS A 163 -19.13 -3.74 5.89
C HIS A 163 -18.93 -3.06 4.54
N THR A 164 -17.85 -2.30 4.39
CA THR A 164 -17.58 -1.54 3.17
C THR A 164 -16.60 -2.23 2.22
N GLY A 165 -15.78 -3.16 2.71
CA GLY A 165 -14.66 -3.76 1.98
C GLY A 165 -13.45 -2.83 1.80
N TYR A 166 -13.49 -1.60 2.34
CA TYR A 166 -12.39 -0.65 2.20
C TYR A 166 -11.26 -0.91 3.18
N LEU A 167 -10.04 -0.72 2.69
CA LEU A 167 -8.83 -0.76 3.51
C LEU A 167 -8.93 0.29 4.62
N GLN A 168 -8.52 -0.09 5.82
CA GLN A 168 -8.33 0.82 6.94
C GLN A 168 -6.84 1.01 7.22
N LYS A 169 -6.08 -0.06 7.10
CA LYS A 169 -4.65 -0.06 7.40
C LYS A 169 -3.93 -1.14 6.60
N VAL A 170 -2.72 -0.83 6.16
CA VAL A 170 -1.74 -1.81 5.68
C VAL A 170 -0.43 -1.57 6.44
N VAL A 171 0.18 -2.63 6.92
CA VAL A 171 1.47 -2.59 7.63
C VAL A 171 2.44 -3.53 6.95
N TYR A 172 3.62 -3.04 6.65
CA TYR A 172 4.75 -3.82 6.16
C TYR A 172 5.84 -3.84 7.23
N ASP A 173 6.19 -5.03 7.72
CA ASP A 173 7.43 -5.24 8.45
C ASP A 173 8.49 -5.74 7.45
N MET A 174 9.60 -5.04 7.33
CA MET A 174 10.56 -5.30 6.26
C MET A 174 12.00 -4.95 6.65
N TYR A 175 12.95 -5.38 5.81
CA TYR A 175 14.31 -4.93 5.93
C TYR A 175 14.47 -3.54 5.31
N THR A 176 15.07 -2.62 6.05
CA THR A 176 15.28 -1.22 5.62
C THR A 176 16.33 -1.08 4.52
N LYS A 177 17.23 -2.06 4.41
CA LYS A 177 18.27 -2.09 3.39
C LYS A 177 17.65 -2.03 1.98
N GLY A 178 18.02 -1.02 1.21
CA GLY A 178 17.49 -0.78 -0.13
C GLY A 178 16.31 0.20 -0.19
N LEU A 179 15.79 0.65 0.98
CA LEU A 179 14.81 1.74 1.06
C LEU A 179 15.45 3.10 1.30
N VAL A 180 16.56 3.10 2.05
CA VAL A 180 17.30 4.31 2.40
C VAL A 180 18.78 4.16 2.03
N GLU A 181 19.46 5.27 1.87
CA GLU A 181 20.89 5.30 1.62
C GLU A 181 21.66 4.74 2.83
N LYS A 182 22.84 4.14 2.56
CA LYS A 182 23.61 3.47 3.59
C LYS A 182 24.04 4.42 4.72
N ASP A 183 24.31 5.66 4.42
CA ASP A 183 24.69 6.71 5.38
C ASP A 183 23.52 7.15 6.28
N GLN A 184 22.28 6.89 5.87
CA GLN A 184 21.08 7.14 6.69
C GLN A 184 20.80 6.00 7.69
N MET A 185 21.48 4.87 7.56
CA MET A 185 21.36 3.74 8.48
C MET A 185 22.13 4.01 9.79
N VAL A 186 21.61 3.50 10.93
CA VAL A 186 22.31 3.57 12.23
C VAL A 186 23.74 3.03 12.13
N ASP A 187 23.90 1.90 11.40
CA ASP A 187 25.19 1.22 11.22
C ASP A 187 25.99 1.75 10.02
N GLY A 188 25.53 2.82 9.36
CA GLY A 188 26.09 3.34 8.11
C GLY A 188 27.32 4.21 8.24
N GLY A 189 27.79 4.46 9.49
CA GLY A 189 28.98 5.27 9.77
C GLY A 189 28.69 6.76 10.07
N SER A 190 27.57 7.31 9.62
CA SER A 190 27.08 8.67 9.93
C SER A 190 26.03 8.71 11.04
N GLY A 191 25.60 7.54 11.55
CA GLY A 191 24.66 7.44 12.67
C GLY A 191 23.25 7.95 12.33
N GLY A 192 22.75 7.62 11.12
CA GLY A 192 21.41 7.96 10.70
C GLY A 192 20.31 7.33 11.57
N PRO A 193 19.05 7.75 11.42
CA PRO A 193 17.96 7.29 12.30
C PRO A 193 17.42 5.90 11.97
N TYR A 194 17.75 5.32 10.81
CA TYR A 194 17.12 4.09 10.30
C TYR A 194 17.87 2.84 10.75
N GLN A 195 17.17 1.90 11.37
CA GLN A 195 17.69 0.59 11.74
C GLN A 195 17.53 -0.42 10.59
N SER A 196 18.13 -1.61 10.75
CA SER A 196 18.10 -2.69 9.74
C SER A 196 16.69 -3.24 9.45
N GLU A 197 15.76 -3.07 10.40
CA GLU A 197 14.36 -3.47 10.27
C GLU A 197 13.44 -2.28 10.51
N GLY A 198 12.51 -2.10 9.59
CA GLY A 198 11.53 -1.04 9.63
C GLY A 198 10.10 -1.56 9.54
N ARG A 199 9.21 -0.65 9.91
CA ARG A 199 7.77 -0.78 9.74
C ARG A 199 7.26 0.40 8.93
N VAL A 200 6.60 0.11 7.82
CA VAL A 200 5.79 1.07 7.08
C VAL A 200 4.34 0.83 7.41
N GLU A 201 3.66 1.84 7.89
CA GLU A 201 2.23 1.83 8.14
C GLU A 201 1.53 2.76 7.14
N MET A 202 0.46 2.29 6.53
CA MET A 202 -0.42 3.07 5.66
C MET A 202 -1.81 3.07 6.28
N VAL A 203 -2.32 4.24 6.66
CA VAL A 203 -3.67 4.41 7.19
C VAL A 203 -4.53 5.07 6.13
N PHE A 204 -5.66 4.42 5.81
CA PHE A 204 -6.62 4.86 4.81
C PHE A 204 -7.84 5.47 5.49
N SER A 205 -8.25 6.65 5.08
CA SER A 205 -9.32 7.39 5.74
C SER A 205 -10.09 8.28 4.78
N GLN A 206 -11.16 8.90 5.27
CA GLN A 206 -11.94 9.89 4.55
C GLN A 206 -12.49 9.40 3.21
N TYR A 207 -12.90 8.15 3.14
CA TYR A 207 -13.51 7.57 1.96
C TYR A 207 -14.76 8.34 1.53
N ARG A 208 -14.81 8.75 0.26
CA ARG A 208 -15.95 9.45 -0.35
C ARG A 208 -16.27 8.79 -1.67
N GLN A 209 -17.54 8.44 -1.83
CA GLN A 209 -18.12 8.06 -3.12
C GLN A 209 -18.90 9.24 -3.68
N GLY A 210 -19.03 9.34 -5.00
CA GLY A 210 -19.82 10.40 -5.60
C GLY A 210 -19.59 10.57 -7.09
N GLN A 211 -19.85 11.77 -7.56
CA GLN A 211 -19.50 12.20 -8.91
C GLN A 211 -18.21 13.01 -8.85
N PHE A 212 -17.40 12.89 -9.87
CA PHE A 212 -16.20 13.69 -10.02
C PHE A 212 -16.40 14.79 -11.06
N THR A 213 -15.56 15.80 -11.01
CA THR A 213 -15.53 16.86 -12.01
C THR A 213 -14.92 16.31 -13.30
N ASP A 214 -15.58 16.56 -14.43
CA ASP A 214 -15.03 16.25 -15.74
C ASP A 214 -13.63 16.85 -15.86
N GLY A 215 -12.69 16.04 -16.29
CA GLY A 215 -11.32 16.47 -16.46
C GLY A 215 -10.34 16.09 -15.35
N LEU A 216 -10.80 15.61 -14.17
CA LEU A 216 -9.87 15.26 -13.08
C LEU A 216 -8.71 14.34 -13.50
N PHE A 217 -8.95 13.46 -14.47
CA PHE A 217 -7.96 12.51 -15.01
C PHE A 217 -7.46 12.90 -16.41
N SER A 218 -7.85 14.11 -16.92
CA SER A 218 -7.47 14.53 -18.26
C SER A 218 -6.02 14.98 -18.33
N GLY A 219 -5.30 14.51 -19.35
CA GLY A 219 -3.96 14.99 -19.68
C GLY A 219 -3.91 16.46 -20.08
N GLU A 220 -5.03 17.00 -20.59
CA GLU A 220 -5.15 18.39 -21.03
C GLU A 220 -4.96 19.41 -19.90
N GLN A 221 -5.07 19.00 -18.64
CA GLN A 221 -4.71 19.84 -17.50
C GLN A 221 -3.21 20.14 -17.45
N TYR A 222 -2.37 19.26 -17.98
CA TYR A 222 -0.92 19.31 -17.83
C TYR A 222 -0.21 19.76 -19.10
N PHE A 223 -0.71 19.35 -20.26
CA PHE A 223 -0.08 19.63 -21.56
C PHE A 223 -1.07 19.68 -22.71
N THR A 224 -0.64 20.28 -23.80
CA THR A 224 -1.28 20.24 -25.13
C THR A 224 -0.43 19.40 -26.06
N ARG A 225 -1.06 18.48 -26.80
CA ARG A 225 -0.40 17.69 -27.84
C ARG A 225 -0.37 18.47 -29.15
N LEU A 226 0.82 18.81 -29.64
CA LEU A 226 1.03 19.54 -30.90
C LEU A 226 1.18 18.65 -32.13
N GLY A 227 1.43 17.34 -31.91
CA GLY A 227 1.64 16.33 -32.95
C GLY A 227 2.25 15.06 -32.36
N GLN A 228 2.66 14.12 -33.20
CA GLN A 228 3.28 12.89 -32.74
C GLN A 228 4.59 13.20 -31.99
N GLY A 229 4.68 12.78 -30.74
CA GLY A 229 5.85 12.98 -29.88
C GLY A 229 6.13 14.45 -29.51
N LYS A 230 5.20 15.38 -29.76
CA LYS A 230 5.38 16.80 -29.44
C LYS A 230 4.32 17.26 -28.46
N TYR A 231 4.75 17.67 -27.28
CA TYR A 231 3.90 18.13 -26.18
C TYR A 231 4.40 19.47 -25.67
N GLN A 232 3.48 20.32 -25.30
CA GLN A 232 3.74 21.62 -24.70
C GLN A 232 3.01 21.71 -23.37
N PRO A 233 3.67 22.17 -22.29
CA PRO A 233 2.99 22.40 -21.02
C PRO A 233 1.85 23.40 -21.16
N THR A 234 0.77 23.22 -20.39
CA THR A 234 -0.30 24.25 -20.29
C THR A 234 0.22 25.49 -19.58
N GLU A 235 -0.54 26.59 -19.63
CA GLU A 235 -0.17 27.84 -18.96
C GLU A 235 0.12 27.66 -17.46
N LYS A 236 -0.62 26.78 -16.79
CA LYS A 236 -0.41 26.42 -15.38
C LYS A 236 0.99 25.81 -15.13
N TYR A 237 1.52 25.11 -16.13
CA TYR A 237 2.79 24.37 -16.06
C TYR A 237 3.85 24.93 -17.03
N LYS A 238 3.73 26.19 -17.47
CA LYS A 238 4.61 26.80 -18.48
C LYS A 238 6.11 26.73 -18.16
N ASP A 239 6.46 26.70 -16.87
CA ASP A 239 7.84 26.62 -16.40
C ASP A 239 8.32 25.16 -16.22
N TYR A 240 7.48 24.16 -16.59
CA TYR A 240 7.82 22.75 -16.47
C TYR A 240 8.41 22.21 -17.76
N GLN A 241 9.32 21.25 -17.62
CA GLN A 241 9.84 20.48 -18.74
C GLN A 241 9.07 19.15 -18.86
N ILE A 242 8.78 18.76 -20.11
CA ILE A 242 8.11 17.48 -20.40
C ILE A 242 9.15 16.48 -20.88
N PHE A 243 9.19 15.29 -20.23
CA PHE A 243 10.01 14.16 -20.60
C PHE A 243 9.13 13.00 -21.06
N LEU A 244 9.43 12.47 -22.24
CA LEU A 244 8.77 11.28 -22.77
C LEU A 244 9.57 10.05 -22.34
N ALA A 245 9.03 9.29 -21.41
CA ALA A 245 9.66 8.09 -20.88
C ALA A 245 9.20 6.79 -21.60
N SER A 246 8.36 6.92 -22.64
CA SER A 246 7.96 5.83 -23.52
C SER A 246 8.16 6.21 -24.99
N PRO A 247 8.78 5.35 -25.80
CA PRO A 247 9.08 5.63 -27.20
C PRO A 247 7.84 5.63 -28.12
N LYS A 248 6.67 5.26 -27.62
CA LYS A 248 5.41 5.15 -28.37
C LYS A 248 4.43 6.30 -28.13
N LEU A 249 4.84 7.36 -27.47
CA LEU A 249 4.01 8.55 -27.21
C LEU A 249 3.99 9.52 -28.38
#